data_a2d1a5f0bf824bb43f6505336bf60df9
#
_entry.id   a2d1a5f0bf824bb43f6505336bf60df9
#
_cell.length_a   1.000
_cell.length_b   1.000
_cell.length_c   1.000
_cell.angle_alpha   90.00
_cell.angle_beta   90.00
_cell.angle_gamma   90.00
#
_symmetry.space_group_name_H-M   'P 1'
#
loop_
_entity.id
_entity.type
_entity.pdbx_description
1 polymer ?
#
loop_
_entity_poly.entity_id
_entity_poly.type
_entity_poly.pdbx_seq_one_letter_code
_entity_poly.pdbx_strand_id
1 'polypeptide(L)'
;MKKRGLAIAVISAMLVATLGACGSGTTKTAGDSTAAQSQDSGSKQAANTEKSEVDNIIAQAQGMSLEELAKKAIEESNGKTFYGVGNSSRGKTALPLFISYLKTIDPNYNMEFEWQQPKNNKIFEQLSADSLKPSGTFAMTLIQDGNQIQTKMVDTNILKTFIPKDWAEANGVSADSYKGFLPLQTLNKVFMFNNTGDAKYTNCWDFVYEGSHPLFMDIDSELVGKNFLYMLTKEEYANNLKEAYDKLDATKKSYFDPVIAGVESDAKDLGLSENGKYALAWIKLWVENYTEEKDDGPICNTLVDTSAKDQSGLLVYSKLRSVEESANVSVNNITVAAYQDDYTGIGGYGYNHYLFLTKNSPLPWTACAFIAYITCTEDGFSAWGKDMGGYSSNPKVMEATEAKYQHQKGGYNEAGEDQFPAKDDRGYDWWTKDGELVLEDPQYCADVSFTVGNWIEMLSKASDKN
;
A
#
# COMPACT_ATOMS: atom_id res chain seq x y z
N MET A 1 18.81 -37.39 -33.22
CA MET A 1 20.29 -37.54 -33.30
C MET A 1 20.96 -36.37 -32.61
N LYS A 2 21.91 -36.70 -31.72
CA LYS A 2 22.96 -35.91 -31.08
C LYS A 2 22.58 -34.77 -30.11
N LYS A 3 22.66 -35.13 -28.82
CA LYS A 3 22.92 -34.30 -27.63
C LYS A 3 24.25 -33.55 -27.75
N ARG A 4 24.33 -32.32 -27.25
CA ARG A 4 25.56 -31.80 -26.67
C ARG A 4 25.20 -30.97 -25.44
N GLY A 5 25.56 -31.46 -24.26
CA GLY A 5 25.57 -30.74 -23.01
C GLY A 5 26.83 -29.88 -22.91
N LEU A 6 26.70 -28.78 -22.18
CA LEU A 6 27.85 -27.99 -21.71
C LEU A 6 27.70 -27.80 -20.21
N ALA A 7 28.61 -28.37 -19.46
CA ALA A 7 28.77 -28.18 -18.03
C ALA A 7 29.60 -26.93 -17.79
N ILE A 8 29.16 -26.09 -16.87
CA ILE A 8 29.98 -25.00 -16.34
C ILE A 8 30.20 -25.26 -14.85
N ALA A 9 31.48 -25.37 -14.51
CA ALA A 9 31.98 -25.63 -13.17
C ALA A 9 31.89 -24.35 -12.30
N VAL A 10 31.44 -24.58 -11.06
CA VAL A 10 31.45 -23.59 -9.98
C VAL A 10 32.79 -23.69 -9.27
N ILE A 11 33.54 -22.62 -9.19
CA ILE A 11 34.74 -22.49 -8.34
C ILE A 11 34.35 -21.65 -7.12
N SER A 12 34.29 -22.31 -5.97
CA SER A 12 34.18 -21.68 -4.66
C SER A 12 35.57 -21.37 -4.14
N ALA A 13 35.85 -20.13 -3.84
CA ALA A 13 37.04 -19.73 -3.08
C ALA A 13 36.64 -19.35 -1.65
N MET A 14 36.97 -20.20 -0.68
CA MET A 14 36.94 -19.90 0.74
C MET A 14 38.21 -19.13 1.13
N LEU A 15 38.03 -17.99 1.77
CA LEU A 15 39.10 -17.32 2.52
C LEU A 15 38.83 -17.50 4.01
N VAL A 16 39.72 -18.26 4.68
CA VAL A 16 39.79 -18.40 6.12
C VAL A 16 40.80 -17.38 6.64
N ALA A 17 40.39 -16.51 7.54
CA ALA A 17 41.31 -15.68 8.30
C ALA A 17 41.28 -16.10 9.79
N THR A 18 42.41 -16.55 10.25
CA THR A 18 42.69 -17.06 11.60
C THR A 18 42.88 -15.93 12.59
N LEU A 19 42.25 -16.09 13.77
CA LEU A 19 42.44 -15.30 14.96
C LEU A 19 43.66 -15.82 15.76
N GLY A 20 44.51 -14.90 16.18
CA GLY A 20 45.53 -15.15 17.20
C GLY A 20 45.11 -14.63 18.55
N ALA A 21 45.15 -15.53 19.53
CA ALA A 21 44.90 -15.23 20.94
C ALA A 21 46.25 -15.15 21.71
N CYS A 22 46.27 -14.35 22.77
CA CYS A 22 47.08 -14.49 24.01
C CYS A 22 46.94 -13.18 24.78
N GLY A 23 46.78 -13.11 26.10
CA GLY A 23 46.89 -14.04 27.17
C GLY A 23 46.70 -13.29 28.49
N SER A 24 46.38 -14.05 29.45
CA SER A 24 46.12 -13.92 30.87
C SER A 24 46.86 -12.89 31.76
N GLY A 25 46.15 -12.48 32.87
CA GLY A 25 46.78 -11.90 34.06
C GLY A 25 45.73 -11.57 35.14
N THR A 26 45.58 -12.47 36.08
CA THR A 26 44.83 -12.36 37.35
C THR A 26 45.52 -11.37 38.32
N THR A 27 44.76 -10.61 39.15
CA THR A 27 44.78 -10.66 40.62
C THR A 27 43.73 -9.75 41.29
N LYS A 28 43.21 -10.26 42.42
CA LYS A 28 42.27 -9.67 43.39
C LYS A 28 42.87 -8.50 44.14
N THR A 29 42.06 -7.55 44.59
CA THR A 29 41.85 -7.30 46.07
C THR A 29 40.74 -6.25 46.28
N ALA A 30 40.04 -6.41 47.39
CA ALA A 30 38.95 -5.64 47.93
C ALA A 30 39.35 -4.28 48.52
N GLY A 31 38.36 -3.39 48.67
CA GLY A 31 38.42 -2.31 49.64
C GLY A 31 37.64 -1.06 49.27
N ASP A 32 36.48 -0.99 49.87
CA ASP A 32 35.89 0.13 50.62
C ASP A 32 35.40 1.42 49.91
N SER A 33 34.22 1.73 50.36
CA SER A 33 33.33 2.88 50.18
C SER A 33 33.96 4.27 50.14
N THR A 34 33.45 5.12 49.25
CA THR A 34 33.01 6.48 49.63
C THR A 34 32.12 7.09 48.53
N ALA A 35 30.98 7.63 48.95
CA ALA A 35 30.02 8.37 48.10
C ALA A 35 30.64 9.68 47.64
N ALA A 36 30.55 9.94 46.34
CA ALA A 36 30.72 11.27 45.74
C ALA A 36 29.61 11.55 44.78
N GLN A 37 28.75 12.50 45.13
CA GLN A 37 27.82 13.15 44.24
C GLN A 37 28.57 13.72 43.04
N SER A 38 28.23 13.26 41.84
CA SER A 38 28.58 13.97 40.61
C SER A 38 27.33 14.53 40.00
N GLN A 39 27.29 15.83 39.90
CA GLN A 39 26.30 16.64 39.21
C GLN A 39 26.15 16.18 37.77
N ASP A 40 24.91 15.84 37.44
CA ASP A 40 24.44 15.63 36.08
C ASP A 40 24.38 16.98 35.37
N SER A 41 25.40 17.28 34.59
CA SER A 41 25.36 18.34 33.58
C SER A 41 25.13 17.68 32.20
N GLY A 42 23.91 17.17 32.03
CA GLY A 42 23.42 16.73 30.72
C GLY A 42 23.25 17.93 29.78
N SER A 43 24.31 18.32 29.10
CA SER A 43 24.21 19.16 27.92
C SER A 43 23.48 18.36 26.83
N LYS A 44 22.16 18.56 26.70
CA LYS A 44 21.45 18.26 25.49
C LYS A 44 22.04 19.12 24.37
N GLN A 45 23.02 18.59 23.70
CA GLN A 45 23.49 19.08 22.43
C GLN A 45 22.33 18.84 21.45
N ALA A 46 21.51 19.88 21.23
CA ALA A 46 20.57 19.93 20.13
C ALA A 46 21.43 19.75 18.86
N ALA A 47 21.35 18.59 18.25
CA ALA A 47 21.92 18.35 16.94
C ALA A 47 21.26 19.37 15.99
N ASN A 48 21.99 20.40 15.67
CA ASN A 48 21.65 21.33 14.61
C ASN A 48 21.87 20.56 13.30
N THR A 49 20.90 19.73 12.92
CA THR A 49 20.89 19.03 11.65
C THR A 49 20.62 20.10 10.59
N GLU A 50 21.68 20.55 9.92
CA GLU A 50 21.53 21.37 8.71
C GLU A 50 20.56 20.65 7.78
N LYS A 51 19.50 21.37 7.34
CA LYS A 51 18.54 20.82 6.39
C LYS A 51 19.28 20.44 5.12
N SER A 52 19.00 19.27 4.57
CA SER A 52 19.57 18.85 3.30
C SER A 52 19.12 19.80 2.17
N GLU A 53 19.85 19.80 1.05
CA GLU A 53 19.46 20.56 -0.15
C GLU A 53 18.03 20.19 -0.59
N VAL A 54 17.69 18.90 -0.57
CA VAL A 54 16.34 18.41 -0.90
C VAL A 54 15.28 18.97 0.06
N ASP A 55 15.56 19.01 1.37
CA ASP A 55 14.64 19.60 2.36
C ASP A 55 14.41 21.10 2.11
N ASN A 56 15.45 21.83 1.72
CA ASN A 56 15.36 23.25 1.40
C ASN A 56 14.56 23.50 0.11
N ILE A 57 14.72 22.64 -0.88
CA ILE A 57 13.94 22.69 -2.13
C ILE A 57 12.49 22.39 -1.87
N ILE A 58 12.17 21.33 -1.11
CA ILE A 58 10.80 21.01 -0.73
C ILE A 58 10.13 22.19 -0.02
N ALA A 59 10.81 22.79 0.94
CA ALA A 59 10.25 23.94 1.69
C ALA A 59 9.92 25.14 0.78
N GLN A 60 10.72 25.37 -0.27
CA GLN A 60 10.42 26.41 -1.27
C GLN A 60 9.29 25.98 -2.20
N ALA A 61 9.32 24.73 -2.68
CA ALA A 61 8.39 24.18 -3.65
C ALA A 61 6.94 24.14 -3.11
N GLN A 62 6.75 23.93 -1.81
CA GLN A 62 5.42 23.88 -1.17
C GLN A 62 4.60 25.17 -1.33
N GLY A 63 5.27 26.32 -1.51
CA GLY A 63 4.61 27.60 -1.75
C GLY A 63 4.36 27.93 -3.22
N MET A 64 4.87 27.14 -4.16
CA MET A 64 4.87 27.43 -5.59
C MET A 64 3.64 26.83 -6.29
N SER A 65 3.17 27.54 -7.32
CA SER A 65 2.21 27.00 -8.28
C SER A 65 2.86 25.95 -9.18
N LEU A 66 2.05 25.12 -9.86
CA LEU A 66 2.54 24.14 -10.82
C LEU A 66 3.38 24.81 -11.94
N GLU A 67 2.98 25.99 -12.44
CA GLU A 67 3.72 26.70 -13.48
C GLU A 67 5.11 27.16 -12.98
N GLU A 68 5.22 27.65 -11.75
CA GLU A 68 6.50 28.03 -11.14
C GLU A 68 7.41 26.83 -10.95
N LEU A 69 6.86 25.70 -10.49
CA LEU A 69 7.59 24.42 -10.37
C LEU A 69 8.04 23.91 -11.73
N ALA A 70 7.21 24.03 -12.77
CA ALA A 70 7.56 23.63 -14.12
C ALA A 70 8.74 24.43 -14.69
N LYS A 71 8.81 25.74 -14.43
CA LYS A 71 9.96 26.56 -14.81
C LYS A 71 11.24 26.10 -14.12
N LYS A 72 11.16 25.77 -12.83
CA LYS A 72 12.29 25.21 -12.06
C LYS A 72 12.72 23.84 -12.58
N ALA A 73 11.77 22.97 -12.94
CA ALA A 73 12.04 21.67 -13.53
C ALA A 73 12.78 21.80 -14.89
N ILE A 74 12.36 22.74 -15.72
CA ILE A 74 13.00 23.02 -17.02
C ILE A 74 14.47 23.48 -16.80
N GLU A 75 14.70 24.43 -15.89
CA GLU A 75 16.04 24.88 -15.54
C GLU A 75 16.95 23.75 -15.05
N GLU A 76 16.39 22.83 -14.22
CA GLU A 76 17.15 21.75 -13.57
C GLU A 76 17.46 20.58 -14.52
N SER A 77 16.49 20.15 -15.34
CA SER A 77 16.52 18.83 -15.98
C SER A 77 16.65 18.84 -17.50
N ASN A 78 16.72 20.01 -18.14
CA ASN A 78 16.92 20.07 -19.59
C ASN A 78 18.21 19.34 -20.02
N GLY A 79 18.09 18.39 -20.94
CA GLY A 79 19.19 17.56 -21.41
C GLY A 79 19.65 16.47 -20.45
N LYS A 80 18.90 16.22 -19.37
CA LYS A 80 19.20 15.16 -18.38
C LYS A 80 18.18 14.03 -18.47
N THR A 81 18.47 12.93 -17.75
CA THR A 81 17.58 11.78 -17.61
C THR A 81 16.95 11.78 -16.22
N PHE A 82 15.62 11.71 -16.17
CA PHE A 82 14.85 11.54 -14.93
C PHE A 82 14.64 10.07 -14.62
N TYR A 83 15.07 9.62 -13.45
CA TYR A 83 14.88 8.24 -12.98
C TYR A 83 13.82 8.21 -11.87
N GLY A 84 12.77 7.42 -12.07
CA GLY A 84 11.75 7.13 -11.05
C GLY A 84 11.61 5.64 -10.81
N VAL A 85 11.09 5.27 -9.64
CA VAL A 85 10.81 3.87 -9.27
C VAL A 85 9.46 3.77 -8.57
N GLY A 86 8.67 2.73 -8.85
CA GLY A 86 7.37 2.60 -8.19
C GLY A 86 6.68 1.27 -8.41
N ASN A 87 5.64 1.01 -7.60
CA ASN A 87 4.79 -0.19 -7.69
C ASN A 87 3.91 -0.21 -8.95
N SER A 88 3.67 0.94 -9.59
CA SER A 88 2.86 1.07 -10.79
C SER A 88 3.70 1.35 -12.02
N SER A 89 3.44 0.64 -13.13
CA SER A 89 4.03 0.92 -14.44
C SER A 89 3.58 2.26 -15.05
N ARG A 90 2.53 2.86 -14.49
CA ARG A 90 1.88 4.07 -15.03
C ARG A 90 2.78 5.32 -15.02
N GLY A 91 3.85 5.32 -14.24
CA GLY A 91 4.89 6.34 -14.35
C GLY A 91 5.47 6.46 -15.78
N LYS A 92 5.56 5.33 -16.52
CA LYS A 92 5.96 5.32 -17.94
C LYS A 92 4.96 6.02 -18.85
N THR A 93 3.70 6.05 -18.48
CA THR A 93 2.64 6.74 -19.23
C THR A 93 2.56 8.22 -18.84
N ALA A 94 2.72 8.55 -17.57
CA ALA A 94 2.58 9.91 -17.05
C ALA A 94 3.77 10.81 -17.40
N LEU A 95 5.00 10.27 -17.43
CA LEU A 95 6.20 11.07 -17.74
C LEU A 95 6.20 11.71 -19.14
N PRO A 96 5.78 11.01 -20.23
CA PRO A 96 5.60 11.66 -21.53
C PRO A 96 4.58 12.80 -21.53
N LEU A 97 3.49 12.67 -20.75
CA LEU A 97 2.49 13.74 -20.61
C LEU A 97 3.09 14.96 -19.89
N PHE A 98 3.86 14.70 -18.83
CA PHE A 98 4.57 15.77 -18.11
C PHE A 98 5.60 16.48 -19.01
N ILE A 99 6.40 15.72 -19.78
CA ILE A 99 7.36 16.32 -20.74
C ILE A 99 6.61 17.16 -21.78
N SER A 100 5.47 16.70 -22.26
CA SER A 100 4.64 17.47 -23.21
C SER A 100 4.12 18.75 -22.57
N TYR A 101 3.70 18.70 -21.29
CA TYR A 101 3.33 19.89 -20.54
C TYR A 101 4.49 20.88 -20.40
N LEU A 102 5.69 20.43 -20.04
CA LEU A 102 6.88 21.31 -19.97
C LEU A 102 7.22 21.94 -21.32
N LYS A 103 7.02 21.24 -22.44
CA LYS A 103 7.20 21.78 -23.80
C LYS A 103 6.18 22.85 -24.18
N THR A 104 5.06 22.97 -23.51
CA THR A 104 4.16 24.11 -23.70
C THR A 104 4.75 25.42 -23.14
N ILE A 105 5.69 25.31 -22.18
CA ILE A 105 6.37 26.44 -21.55
C ILE A 105 7.69 26.74 -22.28
N ASP A 106 8.52 25.71 -22.57
CA ASP A 106 9.72 25.79 -23.39
C ASP A 106 9.69 24.74 -24.50
N PRO A 107 9.39 25.15 -25.75
CA PRO A 107 9.34 24.21 -26.88
C PRO A 107 10.65 23.46 -27.17
N ASN A 108 11.80 23.97 -26.71
CA ASN A 108 13.11 23.35 -26.88
C ASN A 108 13.48 22.39 -25.75
N TYR A 109 12.62 22.25 -24.71
CA TYR A 109 12.88 21.38 -23.59
C TYR A 109 13.06 19.92 -24.04
N ASN A 110 14.10 19.28 -23.50
CA ASN A 110 14.45 17.90 -23.82
C ASN A 110 14.94 17.17 -22.57
N MET A 111 14.11 16.30 -22.02
CA MET A 111 14.45 15.43 -20.91
C MET A 111 14.16 13.98 -21.32
N GLU A 112 15.10 13.09 -21.03
CA GLU A 112 14.88 11.65 -21.09
C GLU A 112 14.34 11.14 -19.78
N PHE A 113 13.76 9.94 -19.76
CA PHE A 113 13.31 9.33 -18.51
C PHE A 113 13.46 7.82 -18.51
N GLU A 114 13.62 7.28 -17.31
CA GLU A 114 13.53 5.85 -17.03
C GLU A 114 12.64 5.65 -15.79
N TRP A 115 11.67 4.75 -15.90
CA TRP A 115 10.80 4.35 -14.81
C TRP A 115 10.96 2.87 -14.55
N GLN A 116 11.38 2.51 -13.33
CA GLN A 116 11.54 1.12 -12.90
C GLN A 116 10.33 0.65 -12.10
N GLN A 117 9.92 -0.59 -12.31
CA GLN A 117 8.86 -1.24 -11.57
C GLN A 117 9.33 -2.60 -11.06
N PRO A 118 10.15 -2.65 -10.02
CA PRO A 118 10.48 -3.91 -9.36
C PRO A 118 9.25 -4.48 -8.65
N LYS A 119 9.22 -5.82 -8.51
CA LYS A 119 8.14 -6.52 -7.81
C LYS A 119 8.34 -6.46 -6.30
N ASN A 120 7.21 -6.38 -5.57
CA ASN A 120 7.12 -6.54 -4.12
C ASN A 120 8.11 -5.65 -3.34
N ASN A 121 8.66 -6.16 -2.25
CA ASN A 121 9.55 -5.45 -1.32
C ASN A 121 10.90 -5.01 -1.91
N LYS A 122 11.23 -5.43 -3.14
CA LYS A 122 12.49 -5.04 -3.82
C LYS A 122 12.63 -3.52 -4.01
N ILE A 123 11.51 -2.79 -4.08
CA ILE A 123 11.55 -1.31 -4.15
C ILE A 123 12.18 -0.75 -2.87
N PHE A 124 11.78 -1.24 -1.70
CA PHE A 124 12.31 -0.77 -0.42
C PHE A 124 13.81 -1.06 -0.28
N GLU A 125 14.27 -2.22 -0.75
CA GLU A 125 15.70 -2.56 -0.80
C GLU A 125 16.47 -1.63 -1.74
N GLN A 126 15.93 -1.35 -2.93
CA GLN A 126 16.56 -0.44 -3.89
C GLN A 126 16.64 0.99 -3.36
N LEU A 127 15.58 1.52 -2.77
CA LEU A 127 15.56 2.85 -2.16
C LEU A 127 16.54 2.95 -0.99
N SER A 128 16.61 1.91 -0.15
CA SER A 128 17.58 1.85 0.96
C SER A 128 19.01 1.87 0.44
N ALA A 129 19.33 1.05 -0.57
CA ALA A 129 20.66 1.03 -1.18
C ALA A 129 21.00 2.36 -1.88
N ASP A 130 20.03 2.97 -2.56
CA ASP A 130 20.21 4.25 -3.25
C ASP A 130 20.47 5.39 -2.28
N SER A 131 19.84 5.33 -1.10
CA SER A 131 19.98 6.34 -0.04
C SER A 131 21.39 6.45 0.56
N LEU A 132 22.24 5.45 0.35
CA LEU A 132 23.63 5.43 0.80
C LEU A 132 24.60 6.14 -0.14
N LYS A 133 24.14 6.48 -1.37
CA LYS A 133 24.96 7.20 -2.34
C LYS A 133 25.03 8.69 -2.01
N PRO A 134 26.13 9.38 -2.33
CA PRO A 134 26.22 10.83 -2.18
C PRO A 134 25.18 11.60 -3.01
N SER A 135 24.89 11.11 -4.21
CA SER A 135 23.76 11.52 -5.06
C SER A 135 22.99 10.26 -5.43
N GLY A 136 21.67 10.29 -5.22
CA GLY A 136 20.80 9.17 -5.54
C GLY A 136 20.70 8.94 -7.06
N THR A 137 20.18 7.79 -7.43
CA THR A 137 19.77 7.50 -8.80
C THR A 137 18.34 7.97 -9.02
N PHE A 138 17.45 7.64 -8.09
CA PHE A 138 16.02 7.92 -8.21
C PHE A 138 15.68 9.31 -7.69
N ALA A 139 14.99 10.11 -8.50
CA ALA A 139 14.51 11.42 -8.11
C ALA A 139 13.29 11.29 -7.16
N MET A 140 12.43 10.33 -7.43
CA MET A 140 11.20 10.08 -6.67
C MET A 140 10.77 8.63 -6.70
N THR A 141 9.79 8.31 -5.85
CA THR A 141 9.11 7.03 -5.85
C THR A 141 7.59 7.16 -5.72
N LEU A 142 6.87 6.18 -6.29
CA LEU A 142 5.44 5.94 -6.11
C LEU A 142 5.27 4.55 -5.52
N ILE A 143 4.88 4.45 -4.26
CA ILE A 143 4.84 3.19 -3.52
C ILE A 143 3.55 3.04 -2.71
N GLN A 144 3.23 1.81 -2.38
CA GLN A 144 2.15 1.38 -1.48
C GLN A 144 2.73 0.68 -0.25
N ASP A 145 1.89 0.28 0.71
CA ASP A 145 2.26 -0.33 1.96
C ASP A 145 2.69 0.69 3.03
N GLY A 146 1.69 1.29 3.65
CA GLY A 146 1.88 2.35 4.64
C GLY A 146 2.76 1.96 5.81
N ASN A 147 2.70 0.72 6.30
CA ASN A 147 3.56 0.23 7.39
C ASN A 147 5.05 0.27 7.01
N GLN A 148 5.42 -0.35 5.89
CA GLN A 148 6.83 -0.33 5.46
C GLN A 148 7.31 1.07 5.08
N ILE A 149 6.43 1.88 4.50
CA ILE A 149 6.73 3.29 4.21
C ILE A 149 7.09 4.01 5.52
N GLN A 150 6.24 3.90 6.55
CA GLN A 150 6.48 4.54 7.84
C GLN A 150 7.79 4.04 8.45
N THR A 151 7.87 2.74 8.69
CA THR A 151 8.94 2.15 9.52
C THR A 151 10.30 2.08 8.82
N LYS A 152 10.32 1.79 7.51
CA LYS A 152 11.57 1.57 6.78
C LYS A 152 12.05 2.78 6.00
N MET A 153 11.17 3.72 5.64
CA MET A 153 11.52 4.79 4.72
C MET A 153 11.45 6.17 5.36
N VAL A 154 10.36 6.49 6.06
CA VAL A 154 10.15 7.82 6.65
C VAL A 154 10.86 7.94 7.99
N ASP A 155 10.68 7.01 8.91
CA ASP A 155 11.36 7.02 10.22
C ASP A 155 12.88 6.95 10.08
N THR A 156 13.39 6.32 9.02
CA THR A 156 14.81 6.22 8.70
C THR A 156 15.32 7.37 7.82
N ASN A 157 14.45 8.34 7.51
CA ASN A 157 14.77 9.52 6.72
C ASN A 157 15.29 9.21 5.31
N ILE A 158 14.83 8.13 4.67
CA ILE A 158 15.18 7.75 3.30
C ILE A 158 14.29 8.47 2.28
N LEU A 159 13.03 8.68 2.63
CA LEU A 159 12.05 9.38 1.80
C LEU A 159 11.63 10.70 2.44
N LYS A 160 11.27 11.65 1.56
CA LYS A 160 10.84 13.01 1.91
C LYS A 160 9.48 13.29 1.34
N THR A 161 8.56 13.75 2.17
CA THR A 161 7.22 14.16 1.74
C THR A 161 7.25 15.57 1.17
N PHE A 162 6.69 15.74 -0.01
CA PHE A 162 6.38 17.04 -0.62
C PHE A 162 4.87 17.15 -0.80
N ILE A 163 4.27 18.23 -0.32
CA ILE A 163 2.84 18.48 -0.45
C ILE A 163 2.65 19.66 -1.42
N PRO A 164 2.12 19.41 -2.64
CA PRO A 164 1.86 20.51 -3.58
C PRO A 164 0.82 21.50 -3.03
N LYS A 165 1.04 22.79 -3.27
CA LYS A 165 0.14 23.87 -2.85
C LYS A 165 -1.31 23.62 -3.31
N ASP A 166 -1.48 23.36 -4.61
CA ASP A 166 -2.82 23.20 -5.20
C ASP A 166 -3.55 21.94 -4.67
N TRP A 167 -2.80 20.89 -4.32
CA TRP A 167 -3.37 19.70 -3.66
C TRP A 167 -3.80 20.04 -2.23
N ALA A 168 -2.98 20.75 -1.47
CA ALA A 168 -3.29 21.17 -0.10
C ALA A 168 -4.54 22.07 -0.05
N GLU A 169 -4.62 23.05 -0.95
CA GLU A 169 -5.77 23.95 -1.08
C GLU A 169 -7.05 23.17 -1.45
N ALA A 170 -6.96 22.20 -2.38
CA ALA A 170 -8.11 21.38 -2.78
C ALA A 170 -8.63 20.50 -1.63
N ASN A 171 -7.74 20.03 -0.75
CA ASN A 171 -8.06 19.23 0.43
C ASN A 171 -8.35 20.05 1.69
N GLY A 172 -8.30 21.40 1.63
CA GLY A 172 -8.54 22.28 2.78
C GLY A 172 -7.51 22.13 3.90
N VAL A 173 -6.27 21.71 3.58
CA VAL A 173 -5.18 21.55 4.54
C VAL A 173 -4.04 22.52 4.25
N SER A 174 -3.17 22.76 5.25
CA SER A 174 -1.95 23.52 5.04
C SER A 174 -0.80 22.59 4.73
N ALA A 175 -0.07 22.82 3.63
CA ALA A 175 1.09 22.01 3.24
C ALA A 175 2.14 21.94 4.35
N ASP A 176 2.40 23.03 5.06
CA ASP A 176 3.41 23.10 6.13
C ASP A 176 3.04 22.31 7.39
N SER A 177 1.75 22.13 7.66
CA SER A 177 1.25 21.46 8.86
C SER A 177 0.74 20.05 8.60
N TYR A 178 0.61 19.63 7.36
CA TYR A 178 0.16 18.30 7.01
C TYR A 178 1.20 17.25 7.41
N LYS A 179 0.81 16.27 8.19
CA LYS A 179 1.71 15.23 8.75
C LYS A 179 1.61 13.88 8.04
N GLY A 180 0.63 13.73 7.17
CA GLY A 180 0.45 12.50 6.40
C GLY A 180 1.40 12.39 5.21
N PHE A 181 1.39 11.24 4.58
CA PHE A 181 2.03 11.02 3.28
C PHE A 181 1.16 11.62 2.18
N LEU A 182 1.77 12.09 1.09
CA LEU A 182 1.01 12.56 -0.07
C LEU A 182 0.44 11.35 -0.83
N PRO A 183 -0.87 11.11 -0.81
CA PRO A 183 -1.45 10.08 -1.64
C PRO A 183 -1.62 10.60 -3.08
N LEU A 184 -1.34 9.74 -4.07
CA LEU A 184 -1.74 9.99 -5.45
C LEU A 184 -3.18 9.57 -5.68
N GLN A 185 -3.51 8.38 -5.22
CA GLN A 185 -4.81 7.75 -5.40
C GLN A 185 -5.11 6.75 -4.28
N THR A 186 -6.39 6.50 -4.08
CA THR A 186 -6.89 5.37 -3.28
C THR A 186 -7.30 4.24 -4.22
N LEU A 187 -6.88 3.03 -3.90
CA LEU A 187 -7.33 1.78 -4.50
C LEU A 187 -8.13 0.99 -3.47
N ASN A 188 -8.99 0.10 -3.93
CA ASN A 188 -9.78 -0.75 -3.05
C ASN A 188 -9.62 -2.24 -3.40
N LYS A 189 -9.41 -3.05 -2.37
CA LYS A 189 -9.63 -4.50 -2.39
C LYS A 189 -10.99 -4.75 -1.77
N VAL A 190 -11.88 -5.42 -2.47
CA VAL A 190 -13.25 -5.63 -2.00
C VAL A 190 -13.61 -7.11 -1.98
N PHE A 191 -14.50 -7.48 -1.07
CA PHE A 191 -15.03 -8.83 -1.03
C PHE A 191 -15.93 -9.10 -2.23
N MET A 192 -15.59 -10.14 -2.96
CA MET A 192 -16.37 -10.63 -4.09
C MET A 192 -16.58 -12.13 -3.97
N PHE A 193 -17.65 -12.63 -4.58
CA PHE A 193 -17.90 -14.05 -4.68
C PHE A 193 -18.52 -14.42 -6.02
N ASN A 194 -18.27 -15.64 -6.48
CA ASN A 194 -18.90 -16.21 -7.65
C ASN A 194 -20.37 -16.52 -7.32
N ASN A 195 -21.29 -15.95 -8.10
CA ASN A 195 -22.72 -16.03 -7.86
C ASN A 195 -23.45 -17.11 -8.68
N THR A 196 -22.69 -18.01 -9.33
CA THR A 196 -23.26 -19.09 -10.14
C THR A 196 -23.65 -20.34 -9.31
N GLY A 197 -23.38 -20.32 -8.00
CA GLY A 197 -23.83 -21.30 -7.02
C GLY A 197 -24.95 -20.80 -6.14
N ASP A 198 -25.09 -21.41 -4.96
CA ASP A 198 -26.17 -21.15 -4.01
C ASP A 198 -25.70 -20.36 -2.76
N ALA A 199 -24.39 -20.18 -2.54
CA ALA A 199 -23.84 -19.48 -1.39
C ALA A 199 -24.25 -18.00 -1.39
N LYS A 200 -24.51 -17.49 -0.19
CA LYS A 200 -24.87 -16.10 0.07
C LYS A 200 -23.90 -15.52 1.07
N TYR A 201 -23.29 -14.42 0.68
CA TYR A 201 -22.38 -13.66 1.53
C TYR A 201 -23.04 -12.31 1.85
N THR A 202 -23.89 -12.29 2.86
CA THR A 202 -24.64 -11.09 3.29
C THR A 202 -24.03 -10.43 4.53
N ASN A 203 -22.96 -11.03 5.06
CA ASN A 203 -22.26 -10.52 6.22
C ASN A 203 -20.74 -10.75 6.07
N CYS A 204 -19.92 -9.83 6.53
CA CYS A 204 -18.46 -10.00 6.46
C CYS A 204 -17.95 -11.25 7.21
N TRP A 205 -18.70 -11.78 8.17
CA TRP A 205 -18.39 -13.04 8.83
C TRP A 205 -18.65 -14.28 7.98
N ASP A 206 -19.40 -14.16 6.89
CA ASP A 206 -19.65 -15.30 5.98
C ASP A 206 -18.36 -15.72 5.25
N PHE A 207 -17.42 -14.81 5.06
CA PHE A 207 -16.13 -15.11 4.45
C PHE A 207 -15.18 -15.92 5.33
N VAL A 208 -15.48 -16.05 6.61
CA VAL A 208 -14.71 -16.85 7.59
C VAL A 208 -15.56 -17.91 8.30
N TYR A 209 -16.77 -18.17 7.78
CA TYR A 209 -17.66 -19.20 8.32
C TYR A 209 -17.17 -20.59 7.91
N GLU A 210 -17.67 -21.62 8.58
CA GLU A 210 -17.34 -23.03 8.39
C GLU A 210 -17.32 -23.42 6.91
N GLY A 211 -16.18 -23.98 6.44
CA GLY A 211 -15.98 -24.40 5.06
C GLY A 211 -15.70 -23.29 4.05
N SER A 212 -15.62 -22.03 4.49
CA SER A 212 -15.19 -20.94 3.63
C SER A 212 -13.66 -20.97 3.43
N HIS A 213 -13.22 -20.90 2.18
CA HIS A 213 -11.81 -20.83 1.78
C HIS A 213 -11.63 -19.67 0.81
N PRO A 214 -11.71 -18.40 1.27
CA PRO A 214 -11.63 -17.24 0.39
C PRO A 214 -10.25 -17.16 -0.29
N LEU A 215 -10.24 -16.76 -1.55
CA LEU A 215 -9.00 -16.49 -2.27
C LEU A 215 -8.40 -15.17 -1.78
N PHE A 216 -7.11 -15.19 -1.45
CA PHE A 216 -6.40 -14.01 -1.00
C PHE A 216 -4.93 -14.06 -1.40
N MET A 217 -4.28 -12.92 -1.46
CA MET A 217 -2.86 -12.85 -1.73
C MET A 217 -2.04 -13.29 -0.52
N ASP A 218 -0.89 -13.90 -0.79
CA ASP A 218 0.10 -14.24 0.23
C ASP A 218 0.47 -13.02 1.09
N ILE A 219 0.14 -13.08 2.39
CA ILE A 219 0.35 -12.00 3.34
C ILE A 219 1.81 -11.74 3.70
N ASP A 220 2.72 -12.64 3.36
CA ASP A 220 4.15 -12.49 3.65
C ASP A 220 4.91 -11.84 2.49
N SER A 221 4.44 -12.02 1.25
CA SER A 221 5.02 -11.41 0.06
C SER A 221 4.30 -10.14 -0.39
N GLU A 222 3.01 -9.97 -0.05
CA GLU A 222 2.18 -8.82 -0.40
C GLU A 222 1.61 -8.16 0.88
N LEU A 223 2.41 -7.29 1.48
CA LEU A 223 2.13 -6.73 2.80
C LEU A 223 0.93 -5.77 2.85
N VAL A 224 0.41 -5.31 1.72
CA VAL A 224 -0.85 -4.54 1.66
C VAL A 224 -2.00 -5.36 2.26
N GLY A 225 -2.06 -6.67 1.96
CA GLY A 225 -3.03 -7.57 2.58
C GLY A 225 -2.83 -7.73 4.10
N LYS A 226 -1.59 -7.74 4.56
CA LYS A 226 -1.27 -7.81 6.00
C LYS A 226 -1.68 -6.52 6.71
N ASN A 227 -1.49 -5.36 6.08
CA ASN A 227 -1.97 -4.08 6.62
C ASN A 227 -3.49 -4.03 6.78
N PHE A 228 -4.25 -4.65 5.87
CA PHE A 228 -5.69 -4.82 6.06
C PHE A 228 -6.00 -5.55 7.38
N LEU A 229 -5.32 -6.66 7.66
CA LEU A 229 -5.52 -7.39 8.92
C LEU A 229 -5.14 -6.55 10.15
N TYR A 230 -4.07 -5.74 10.06
CA TYR A 230 -3.73 -4.81 11.14
C TYR A 230 -4.83 -3.80 11.39
N MET A 231 -5.37 -3.19 10.32
CA MET A 231 -6.42 -2.18 10.43
C MET A 231 -7.68 -2.71 11.10
N LEU A 232 -8.03 -4.00 10.93
CA LEU A 232 -9.19 -4.60 11.60
C LEU A 232 -9.11 -4.51 13.13
N THR A 233 -7.89 -4.43 13.70
CA THR A 233 -7.71 -4.30 15.16
C THR A 233 -7.91 -2.89 15.69
N LYS A 234 -8.02 -1.87 14.82
CA LYS A 234 -8.36 -0.50 15.20
C LYS A 234 -9.79 -0.47 15.77
N GLU A 235 -9.99 0.27 16.84
CA GLU A 235 -11.26 0.25 17.62
C GLU A 235 -12.50 0.42 16.74
N GLU A 236 -12.47 1.36 15.79
CA GLU A 236 -13.60 1.62 14.90
C GLU A 236 -13.98 0.38 14.06
N TYR A 237 -13.00 -0.34 13.50
CA TYR A 237 -13.25 -1.53 12.67
C TYR A 237 -13.55 -2.78 13.50
N ALA A 238 -12.96 -2.89 14.69
CA ALA A 238 -13.33 -3.91 15.66
C ALA A 238 -14.80 -3.75 16.09
N ASN A 239 -15.28 -2.52 16.25
CA ASN A 239 -16.67 -2.22 16.52
C ASN A 239 -17.59 -2.62 15.35
N ASN A 240 -17.20 -2.31 14.10
CA ASN A 240 -17.96 -2.70 12.90
C ASN A 240 -18.07 -4.23 12.79
N LEU A 241 -17.00 -4.96 13.09
CA LEU A 241 -17.01 -6.43 13.12
C LEU A 241 -17.94 -6.97 14.20
N LYS A 242 -17.95 -6.35 15.38
CA LYS A 242 -18.87 -6.70 16.48
C LYS A 242 -20.32 -6.43 16.10
N GLU A 243 -20.63 -5.30 15.50
CA GLU A 243 -21.98 -4.96 15.04
C GLU A 243 -22.48 -5.93 13.96
N ALA A 244 -21.59 -6.34 13.04
CA ALA A 244 -21.90 -7.35 12.04
C ALA A 244 -22.15 -8.72 12.69
N TYR A 245 -21.33 -9.11 13.68
CA TYR A 245 -21.54 -10.33 14.46
C TYR A 245 -22.89 -10.33 15.17
N ASP A 246 -23.32 -9.21 15.76
CA ASP A 246 -24.60 -9.12 16.48
C ASP A 246 -25.82 -9.42 15.59
N LYS A 247 -25.70 -9.19 14.28
CA LYS A 247 -26.74 -9.45 13.28
C LYS A 247 -26.77 -10.90 12.77
N LEU A 248 -25.78 -11.72 13.12
CA LEU A 248 -25.77 -13.13 12.75
C LEU A 248 -26.89 -13.91 13.44
N ASP A 249 -27.36 -14.97 12.80
CA ASP A 249 -28.27 -15.95 13.40
C ASP A 249 -27.59 -16.79 14.49
N ALA A 250 -28.39 -17.51 15.26
CA ALA A 250 -27.91 -18.30 16.40
C ALA A 250 -26.96 -19.44 15.99
N THR A 251 -27.11 -20.00 14.79
CA THR A 251 -26.25 -21.08 14.30
C THR A 251 -24.85 -20.57 14.02
N LYS A 252 -24.74 -19.47 13.28
CA LYS A 252 -23.45 -18.81 13.01
C LYS A 252 -22.79 -18.32 14.30
N LYS A 253 -23.54 -17.70 15.22
CA LYS A 253 -23.01 -17.30 16.53
C LYS A 253 -22.42 -18.47 17.29
N SER A 254 -23.10 -19.61 17.33
CA SER A 254 -22.58 -20.80 18.01
C SER A 254 -21.27 -21.32 17.43
N TYR A 255 -20.99 -21.07 16.15
CA TYR A 255 -19.70 -21.38 15.53
C TYR A 255 -18.61 -20.40 15.95
N PHE A 256 -18.92 -19.09 15.98
CA PHE A 256 -17.92 -18.06 16.27
C PHE A 256 -17.64 -17.86 17.77
N ASP A 257 -18.63 -18.10 18.66
CA ASP A 257 -18.51 -17.87 20.10
C ASP A 257 -17.25 -18.50 20.72
N PRO A 258 -16.93 -19.78 20.49
CA PRO A 258 -15.73 -20.39 21.06
C PRO A 258 -14.43 -19.78 20.51
N VAL A 259 -14.41 -19.31 19.27
CA VAL A 259 -13.24 -18.65 18.67
C VAL A 259 -13.03 -17.28 19.30
N ILE A 260 -14.11 -16.49 19.45
CA ILE A 260 -14.08 -15.17 20.08
C ILE A 260 -13.62 -15.28 21.54
N ALA A 261 -14.15 -16.25 22.28
CA ALA A 261 -13.74 -16.51 23.66
C ALA A 261 -12.26 -16.97 23.74
N GLY A 262 -11.81 -17.74 22.75
CA GLY A 262 -10.44 -18.26 22.69
C GLY A 262 -9.36 -17.18 22.49
N VAL A 263 -9.70 -16.05 21.87
CA VAL A 263 -8.75 -14.94 21.62
C VAL A 263 -8.94 -13.74 22.55
N GLU A 264 -9.83 -13.82 23.54
CA GLU A 264 -10.10 -12.69 24.44
C GLU A 264 -8.88 -12.31 25.29
N SER A 265 -8.09 -13.31 25.74
CA SER A 265 -6.84 -13.04 26.45
C SER A 265 -5.83 -12.35 25.55
N ASP A 266 -5.67 -12.85 24.31
CA ASP A 266 -4.73 -12.28 23.35
C ASP A 266 -5.06 -10.80 23.05
N ALA A 267 -6.36 -10.47 22.90
CA ALA A 267 -6.79 -9.10 22.67
C ALA A 267 -6.38 -8.16 23.83
N LYS A 268 -6.49 -8.62 25.08
CA LYS A 268 -6.04 -7.87 26.26
C LYS A 268 -4.52 -7.72 26.30
N ASP A 269 -3.79 -8.80 26.04
CA ASP A 269 -2.32 -8.81 26.05
C ASP A 269 -1.72 -7.94 24.93
N LEU A 270 -2.42 -7.84 23.80
CA LEU A 270 -2.07 -6.95 22.69
C LEU A 270 -2.51 -5.49 22.93
N GLY A 271 -3.21 -5.19 24.02
CA GLY A 271 -3.67 -3.84 24.37
C GLY A 271 -4.78 -3.30 23.45
N LEU A 272 -5.55 -4.19 22.83
CA LEU A 272 -6.65 -3.81 21.94
C LEU A 272 -7.88 -3.34 22.74
N SER A 273 -8.82 -2.68 22.06
CA SER A 273 -10.11 -2.28 22.66
C SER A 273 -10.92 -3.50 23.12
N GLU A 274 -12.00 -3.26 23.88
CA GLU A 274 -12.91 -4.33 24.38
C GLU A 274 -13.42 -5.21 23.23
N ASN A 275 -13.71 -4.62 22.06
CA ASN A 275 -14.19 -5.34 20.88
C ASN A 275 -13.06 -5.90 20.00
N GLY A 276 -11.79 -5.67 20.34
CA GLY A 276 -10.62 -6.22 19.63
C GLY A 276 -10.65 -7.74 19.49
N LYS A 277 -11.30 -8.45 20.41
CA LYS A 277 -11.50 -9.91 20.32
C LYS A 277 -12.29 -10.35 19.08
N TYR A 278 -13.23 -9.53 18.60
CA TYR A 278 -13.96 -9.84 17.36
C TYR A 278 -13.04 -9.70 16.13
N ALA A 279 -12.17 -8.68 16.13
CA ALA A 279 -11.16 -8.53 15.12
C ALA A 279 -10.18 -9.72 15.10
N LEU A 280 -9.64 -10.11 16.26
CA LEU A 280 -8.71 -11.23 16.35
C LEU A 280 -9.38 -12.57 15.96
N ALA A 281 -10.64 -12.80 16.33
CA ALA A 281 -11.38 -14.00 15.93
C ALA A 281 -11.57 -14.05 14.41
N TRP A 282 -11.95 -12.94 13.78
CA TRP A 282 -12.09 -12.84 12.34
C TRP A 282 -10.74 -13.05 11.63
N ILE A 283 -9.68 -12.38 12.09
CA ILE A 283 -8.31 -12.51 11.53
C ILE A 283 -7.82 -13.95 11.66
N LYS A 284 -8.03 -14.58 12.82
CA LYS A 284 -7.63 -15.97 13.06
C LYS A 284 -8.25 -16.90 12.03
N LEU A 285 -9.56 -16.85 11.88
CA LEU A 285 -10.29 -17.69 10.93
C LEU A 285 -9.88 -17.40 9.48
N TRP A 286 -9.65 -16.12 9.14
CA TRP A 286 -9.16 -15.75 7.81
C TRP A 286 -7.80 -16.36 7.53
N VAL A 287 -6.81 -16.18 8.42
CA VAL A 287 -5.43 -16.66 8.25
C VAL A 287 -5.35 -18.18 8.23
N GLU A 288 -6.21 -18.87 8.98
CA GLU A 288 -6.25 -20.34 9.01
C GLU A 288 -6.93 -20.97 7.79
N ASN A 289 -7.77 -20.23 7.05
CA ASN A 289 -8.65 -20.82 6.05
C ASN A 289 -8.51 -20.21 4.63
N TYR A 290 -7.85 -19.06 4.44
CA TYR A 290 -7.75 -18.51 3.10
C TYR A 290 -6.91 -19.40 2.17
N THR A 291 -7.28 -19.42 0.90
CA THR A 291 -6.48 -20.04 -0.15
C THR A 291 -5.57 -18.99 -0.76
N GLU A 292 -4.27 -19.26 -0.70
CA GLU A 292 -3.23 -18.36 -1.17
C GLU A 292 -3.19 -18.26 -2.69
N GLU A 293 -3.13 -17.02 -3.20
CA GLU A 293 -2.91 -16.70 -4.59
C GLU A 293 -1.74 -15.71 -4.75
N LYS A 294 -1.09 -15.75 -5.92
CA LYS A 294 0.11 -14.93 -6.17
C LYS A 294 -0.18 -13.47 -6.47
N ASP A 295 -1.39 -13.14 -6.92
CA ASP A 295 -1.79 -11.81 -7.41
C ASP A 295 -3.31 -11.73 -7.46
N ASP A 296 -3.86 -10.51 -7.45
CA ASP A 296 -5.29 -10.25 -7.67
C ASP A 296 -5.78 -10.75 -9.05
N GLY A 297 -4.91 -10.88 -10.04
CA GLY A 297 -5.26 -11.40 -11.36
C GLY A 297 -5.76 -12.85 -11.33
N PRO A 298 -5.01 -13.83 -10.79
CA PRO A 298 -5.48 -15.20 -10.59
C PRO A 298 -6.79 -15.27 -9.79
N ILE A 299 -6.94 -14.49 -8.71
CA ILE A 299 -8.18 -14.42 -7.93
C ILE A 299 -9.35 -14.01 -8.83
N CYS A 300 -9.19 -12.91 -9.58
CA CYS A 300 -10.21 -12.43 -10.50
C CYS A 300 -10.58 -13.49 -11.55
N ASN A 301 -9.58 -14.10 -12.19
CA ASN A 301 -9.80 -15.12 -13.21
C ASN A 301 -10.56 -16.34 -12.69
N THR A 302 -10.30 -16.75 -11.45
CA THR A 302 -11.05 -17.82 -10.80
C THR A 302 -12.51 -17.39 -10.55
N LEU A 303 -12.71 -16.24 -9.94
CA LEU A 303 -14.06 -15.82 -9.54
C LEU A 303 -15.00 -15.53 -10.72
N VAL A 304 -14.49 -15.14 -11.90
CA VAL A 304 -15.31 -14.87 -13.09
C VAL A 304 -15.72 -16.13 -13.86
N ASP A 305 -15.16 -17.30 -13.55
CA ASP A 305 -15.45 -18.57 -14.22
C ASP A 305 -16.66 -19.27 -13.57
N THR A 306 -17.62 -19.72 -14.38
CA THR A 306 -18.81 -20.45 -13.90
C THR A 306 -18.51 -21.74 -13.15
N SER A 307 -17.30 -22.30 -13.30
CA SER A 307 -16.87 -23.50 -12.56
C SER A 307 -16.52 -23.22 -11.10
N ALA A 308 -16.26 -21.95 -10.75
CA ALA A 308 -15.85 -21.55 -9.39
C ALA A 308 -17.05 -21.26 -8.48
N LYS A 309 -18.13 -22.01 -8.62
CA LYS A 309 -19.37 -21.86 -7.85
C LYS A 309 -19.08 -21.61 -6.37
N ASP A 310 -19.71 -20.57 -5.83
CA ASP A 310 -19.65 -20.21 -4.42
C ASP A 310 -18.27 -19.75 -3.92
N GLN A 311 -17.22 -19.78 -4.77
CA GLN A 311 -15.90 -19.32 -4.39
C GLN A 311 -15.92 -17.82 -4.08
N SER A 312 -15.26 -17.41 -3.01
CA SER A 312 -15.13 -16.02 -2.61
C SER A 312 -13.66 -15.57 -2.57
N GLY A 313 -13.45 -14.26 -2.48
CA GLY A 313 -12.10 -13.70 -2.36
C GLY A 313 -12.11 -12.20 -2.04
N LEU A 314 -10.93 -11.70 -1.70
CA LEU A 314 -10.66 -10.28 -1.50
C LEU A 314 -9.60 -9.83 -2.51
N LEU A 315 -9.98 -8.95 -3.43
CA LEU A 315 -9.13 -8.55 -4.55
C LEU A 315 -9.38 -7.10 -4.97
N VAL A 316 -8.41 -6.55 -5.71
CA VAL A 316 -8.54 -5.18 -6.26
C VAL A 316 -9.72 -5.10 -7.22
N TYR A 317 -10.68 -4.22 -6.91
CA TYR A 317 -11.91 -4.03 -7.68
C TYR A 317 -11.64 -3.76 -9.17
N SER A 318 -10.64 -2.95 -9.47
CA SER A 318 -10.30 -2.58 -10.85
C SER A 318 -9.84 -3.74 -11.73
N LYS A 319 -9.57 -4.93 -11.19
CA LYS A 319 -9.25 -6.12 -12.01
C LYS A 319 -10.40 -6.54 -12.91
N LEU A 320 -11.63 -6.23 -12.54
CA LEU A 320 -12.82 -6.55 -13.34
C LEU A 320 -12.78 -5.94 -14.75
N ARG A 321 -12.07 -4.80 -14.93
CA ARG A 321 -11.94 -4.15 -16.24
C ARG A 321 -11.22 -4.99 -17.30
N SER A 322 -10.35 -5.91 -16.88
CA SER A 322 -9.52 -6.73 -17.79
C SER A 322 -10.07 -8.14 -18.01
N VAL A 323 -11.31 -8.39 -17.62
CA VAL A 323 -11.97 -9.69 -17.84
C VAL A 323 -12.35 -9.81 -19.31
N GLU A 324 -11.84 -10.84 -19.98
CA GLU A 324 -12.22 -11.19 -21.34
C GLU A 324 -13.45 -12.10 -21.29
N GLU A 325 -14.59 -11.56 -21.71
CA GLU A 325 -15.88 -12.27 -21.71
C GLU A 325 -15.88 -13.49 -22.64
N SER A 326 -16.42 -14.60 -22.17
CA SER A 326 -16.59 -15.84 -22.93
C SER A 326 -17.82 -16.62 -22.46
N ALA A 327 -18.08 -17.80 -23.00
CA ALA A 327 -19.24 -18.60 -22.60
C ALA A 327 -19.25 -18.98 -21.11
N ASN A 328 -18.06 -19.15 -20.51
CA ASN A 328 -17.92 -19.57 -19.11
C ASN A 328 -17.34 -18.46 -18.21
N VAL A 329 -16.80 -17.40 -18.79
CA VAL A 329 -16.12 -16.32 -18.07
C VAL A 329 -16.86 -15.01 -18.29
N SER A 330 -17.33 -14.41 -17.21
CA SER A 330 -18.05 -13.13 -17.26
C SER A 330 -17.93 -12.36 -15.95
N VAL A 331 -17.84 -11.04 -16.03
CA VAL A 331 -17.98 -10.18 -14.84
C VAL A 331 -19.37 -10.32 -14.19
N ASN A 332 -20.37 -10.82 -14.92
CA ASN A 332 -21.69 -11.08 -14.37
C ASN A 332 -21.75 -12.32 -13.46
N ASN A 333 -20.73 -13.18 -13.49
CA ASN A 333 -20.60 -14.31 -12.58
C ASN A 333 -20.09 -13.89 -11.18
N ILE A 334 -19.80 -12.60 -10.98
CA ILE A 334 -19.34 -12.06 -9.69
C ILE A 334 -20.41 -11.16 -9.08
N THR A 335 -20.56 -11.26 -7.77
CA THR A 335 -21.20 -10.27 -6.92
C THR A 335 -20.17 -9.58 -6.03
N VAL A 336 -20.16 -8.25 -6.03
CA VAL A 336 -19.47 -7.44 -5.02
C VAL A 336 -20.33 -7.47 -3.77
N ALA A 337 -19.81 -8.04 -2.67
CA ALA A 337 -20.62 -8.34 -1.49
C ALA A 337 -21.31 -7.10 -0.92
N ALA A 338 -20.57 -6.00 -0.78
CA ALA A 338 -21.09 -4.74 -0.25
C ALA A 338 -22.17 -4.07 -1.13
N TYR A 339 -22.38 -4.54 -2.38
CA TYR A 339 -23.42 -4.00 -3.25
C TYR A 339 -24.83 -4.60 -3.00
N GLN A 340 -24.91 -5.61 -2.14
CA GLN A 340 -26.19 -6.21 -1.76
C GLN A 340 -26.87 -5.34 -0.71
N ASP A 341 -28.18 -5.12 -0.84
CA ASP A 341 -28.95 -4.24 0.06
C ASP A 341 -28.99 -4.73 1.51
N ASP A 342 -28.83 -6.05 1.74
CA ASP A 342 -28.83 -6.71 3.05
C ASP A 342 -27.42 -7.00 3.58
N TYR A 343 -26.37 -6.57 2.90
CA TYR A 343 -24.99 -6.77 3.35
C TYR A 343 -24.68 -6.03 4.65
N THR A 344 -23.89 -6.65 5.50
CA THR A 344 -23.55 -6.10 6.81
C THR A 344 -22.06 -6.27 7.13
N GLY A 345 -21.45 -5.23 7.66
CA GLY A 345 -20.06 -5.19 8.09
C GLY A 345 -19.13 -4.62 7.03
N ILE A 346 -17.85 -4.93 7.13
CA ILE A 346 -16.81 -4.40 6.24
C ILE A 346 -16.92 -4.98 4.84
N GLY A 347 -16.90 -4.12 3.81
CA GLY A 347 -16.96 -4.51 2.39
C GLY A 347 -15.59 -4.70 1.73
N GLY A 348 -14.51 -4.25 2.38
CA GLY A 348 -13.15 -4.39 1.84
C GLY A 348 -12.14 -3.45 2.50
N TYR A 349 -11.05 -3.18 1.79
CA TYR A 349 -9.90 -2.40 2.25
C TYR A 349 -9.51 -1.33 1.24
N GLY A 350 -9.45 -0.08 1.68
CA GLY A 350 -8.95 1.06 0.92
C GLY A 350 -7.51 1.39 1.30
N TYR A 351 -6.61 1.41 0.33
CA TYR A 351 -5.20 1.74 0.52
C TYR A 351 -4.70 2.70 -0.54
N ASN A 352 -3.59 3.38 -0.26
CA ASN A 352 -3.11 4.43 -1.12
C ASN A 352 -1.81 4.07 -1.84
N HIS A 353 -1.65 4.68 -3.02
CA HIS A 353 -0.34 4.90 -3.61
C HIS A 353 0.20 6.24 -3.14
N TYR A 354 1.37 6.24 -2.52
CA TYR A 354 2.01 7.42 -1.95
C TYR A 354 3.20 7.89 -2.77
N LEU A 355 3.41 9.19 -2.78
CA LEU A 355 4.46 9.88 -3.54
C LEU A 355 5.49 10.49 -2.60
N PHE A 356 6.77 10.28 -2.93
CA PHE A 356 7.88 10.83 -2.16
C PHE A 356 9.04 11.23 -3.06
N LEU A 357 9.82 12.22 -2.63
CA LEU A 357 11.18 12.41 -3.10
C LEU A 357 12.12 11.45 -2.34
N THR A 358 13.21 11.04 -2.99
CA THR A 358 14.32 10.41 -2.24
C THR A 358 15.15 11.49 -1.52
N LYS A 359 15.76 11.15 -0.38
CA LYS A 359 16.56 12.13 0.38
C LYS A 359 17.76 12.68 -0.40
N ASN A 360 18.26 11.90 -1.36
CA ASN A 360 19.40 12.22 -2.23
C ASN A 360 18.95 12.43 -3.68
N SER A 361 17.72 12.93 -3.88
CA SER A 361 17.14 13.16 -5.21
C SER A 361 18.10 13.96 -6.10
N PRO A 362 18.47 13.45 -7.29
CA PRO A 362 19.36 14.16 -8.21
C PRO A 362 18.65 15.28 -8.97
N LEU A 363 17.32 15.27 -9.01
CA LEU A 363 16.47 16.25 -9.70
C LEU A 363 15.26 16.63 -8.84
N PRO A 364 15.46 17.25 -7.67
CA PRO A 364 14.40 17.51 -6.70
C PRO A 364 13.34 18.51 -7.18
N TRP A 365 13.69 19.55 -7.93
CA TRP A 365 12.71 20.47 -8.52
C TRP A 365 11.81 19.78 -9.53
N THR A 366 12.42 18.94 -10.38
CA THR A 366 11.69 18.17 -11.40
C THR A 366 10.77 17.13 -10.74
N ALA A 367 11.23 16.49 -9.67
CA ALA A 367 10.40 15.57 -8.89
C ALA A 367 9.19 16.30 -8.25
N CYS A 368 9.38 17.47 -7.62
CA CYS A 368 8.30 18.30 -7.09
C CYS A 368 7.30 18.70 -8.19
N ALA A 369 7.79 19.16 -9.35
CA ALA A 369 6.94 19.54 -10.47
C ALA A 369 6.14 18.36 -11.03
N PHE A 370 6.77 17.21 -11.19
CA PHE A 370 6.08 15.99 -11.67
C PHE A 370 5.03 15.52 -10.66
N ILE A 371 5.34 15.50 -9.36
CA ILE A 371 4.38 15.16 -8.29
C ILE A 371 3.19 16.13 -8.32
N ALA A 372 3.44 17.44 -8.41
CA ALA A 372 2.36 18.43 -8.51
C ALA A 372 1.51 18.22 -9.78
N TYR A 373 2.14 17.95 -10.92
CA TYR A 373 1.44 17.70 -12.17
C TYR A 373 0.48 16.51 -12.08
N ILE A 374 0.95 15.35 -11.58
CA ILE A 374 0.14 14.13 -11.51
C ILE A 374 -0.92 14.13 -10.41
N THR A 375 -0.77 14.98 -9.39
CA THR A 375 -1.74 15.09 -8.29
C THR A 375 -2.72 16.24 -8.45
N CYS A 376 -2.39 17.26 -9.25
CA CYS A 376 -3.19 18.50 -9.33
C CYS A 376 -3.83 18.72 -10.69
N THR A 377 -3.57 17.88 -11.71
CA THR A 377 -4.16 18.04 -13.04
C THR A 377 -4.86 16.76 -13.50
N GLU A 378 -5.95 16.92 -14.27
CA GLU A 378 -6.66 15.78 -14.88
C GLU A 378 -5.74 15.02 -15.85
N ASP A 379 -5.02 15.74 -16.72
CA ASP A 379 -4.08 15.14 -17.68
C ASP A 379 -2.98 14.36 -16.96
N GLY A 380 -2.41 14.91 -15.88
CA GLY A 380 -1.38 14.25 -15.09
C GLY A 380 -1.87 12.98 -14.43
N PHE A 381 -3.10 12.99 -13.88
CA PHE A 381 -3.70 11.83 -13.25
C PHE A 381 -4.25 10.80 -14.25
N SER A 382 -4.46 11.16 -15.50
CA SER A 382 -5.13 10.32 -16.51
C SER A 382 -4.50 8.94 -16.67
N ALA A 383 -3.19 8.80 -16.43
CA ALA A 383 -2.50 7.52 -16.49
C ALA A 383 -3.01 6.50 -15.43
N TRP A 384 -3.59 6.95 -14.33
CA TRP A 384 -4.11 6.11 -13.25
C TRP A 384 -5.64 6.04 -13.24
N GLY A 385 -6.32 7.13 -13.51
CA GLY A 385 -7.77 7.22 -13.41
C GLY A 385 -8.51 6.28 -14.37
N LYS A 386 -8.04 6.19 -15.61
CA LYS A 386 -8.71 5.40 -16.65
C LYS A 386 -8.54 3.90 -16.46
N ASP A 387 -7.30 3.45 -16.34
CA ASP A 387 -6.98 2.03 -16.43
C ASP A 387 -6.90 1.32 -15.08
N MET A 388 -6.65 2.05 -14.00
CA MET A 388 -6.42 1.45 -12.68
C MET A 388 -7.68 1.41 -11.81
N GLY A 389 -8.74 2.16 -12.17
CA GLY A 389 -9.92 2.29 -11.32
C GLY A 389 -9.55 2.86 -9.95
N GLY A 390 -8.56 3.76 -9.91
CA GLY A 390 -8.13 4.45 -8.70
C GLY A 390 -8.82 5.79 -8.56
N TYR A 391 -9.09 6.18 -7.32
CA TYR A 391 -9.71 7.46 -7.00
C TYR A 391 -8.64 8.49 -6.68
N SER A 392 -8.61 9.62 -7.41
CA SER A 392 -7.65 10.70 -7.13
C SER A 392 -7.76 11.19 -5.69
N SER A 393 -6.63 11.42 -5.06
CA SER A 393 -6.59 12.06 -3.73
C SER A 393 -6.88 13.57 -3.76
N ASN A 394 -6.92 14.17 -4.95
CA ASN A 394 -7.31 15.56 -5.14
C ASN A 394 -8.80 15.63 -5.50
N PRO A 395 -9.66 16.21 -4.65
CA PRO A 395 -11.10 16.22 -4.89
C PRO A 395 -11.50 16.84 -6.24
N LYS A 396 -10.79 17.89 -6.70
CA LYS A 396 -11.09 18.53 -7.99
C LYS A 396 -10.76 17.61 -9.18
N VAL A 397 -9.64 16.89 -9.10
CA VAL A 397 -9.23 15.92 -10.12
C VAL A 397 -10.15 14.70 -10.09
N MET A 398 -10.55 14.25 -8.89
CA MET A 398 -11.49 13.16 -8.72
C MET A 398 -12.84 13.49 -9.33
N GLU A 399 -13.42 14.65 -9.03
CA GLU A 399 -14.69 15.10 -9.62
C GLU A 399 -14.64 15.15 -11.15
N ALA A 400 -13.57 15.72 -11.73
CA ALA A 400 -13.37 15.76 -13.16
C ALA A 400 -13.26 14.37 -13.79
N THR A 401 -12.56 13.44 -13.13
CA THR A 401 -12.40 12.06 -13.59
C THR A 401 -13.70 11.28 -13.49
N GLU A 402 -14.42 11.39 -12.38
CA GLU A 402 -15.72 10.74 -12.21
C GLU A 402 -16.75 11.26 -13.21
N ALA A 403 -16.84 12.57 -13.41
CA ALA A 403 -17.74 13.16 -14.40
C ALA A 403 -17.48 12.63 -15.83
N LYS A 404 -16.21 12.35 -16.14
CA LYS A 404 -15.81 11.86 -17.47
C LYS A 404 -16.12 10.39 -17.70
N TYR A 405 -15.99 9.55 -16.66
CA TYR A 405 -16.03 8.08 -16.82
C TYR A 405 -17.23 7.41 -16.14
N GLN A 406 -17.90 8.08 -15.22
CA GLN A 406 -18.95 7.55 -14.33
C GLN A 406 -20.16 6.92 -15.03
N HIS A 407 -20.42 7.27 -16.29
CA HIS A 407 -21.63 6.84 -17.00
C HIS A 407 -21.41 5.65 -17.95
N GLN A 408 -20.22 5.07 -17.96
CA GLN A 408 -19.88 4.01 -18.90
C GLN A 408 -19.91 2.66 -18.20
N LYS A 409 -21.10 2.05 -18.19
CA LYS A 409 -21.33 0.74 -17.60
C LYS A 409 -20.67 -0.38 -18.40
N GLY A 410 -20.17 -1.40 -17.69
CA GLY A 410 -19.70 -2.64 -18.27
C GLY A 410 -18.22 -2.69 -18.65
N GLY A 411 -17.40 -1.75 -18.17
CA GLY A 411 -15.95 -1.80 -18.28
C GLY A 411 -15.35 -1.41 -19.63
N TYR A 412 -16.15 -1.38 -20.71
CA TYR A 412 -15.68 -1.03 -22.06
C TYR A 412 -16.62 -0.02 -22.72
N ASN A 413 -16.06 0.88 -23.54
CA ASN A 413 -16.85 1.76 -24.39
C ASN A 413 -17.19 1.06 -25.73
N GLU A 414 -17.97 1.75 -26.59
CA GLU A 414 -18.34 1.24 -27.91
C GLU A 414 -17.14 0.95 -28.84
N ALA A 415 -15.98 1.56 -28.59
CA ALA A 415 -14.74 1.33 -29.30
C ALA A 415 -13.94 0.15 -28.74
N GLY A 416 -14.42 -0.53 -27.67
CA GLY A 416 -13.72 -1.62 -27.01
C GLY A 416 -12.56 -1.18 -26.11
N GLU A 417 -12.50 0.10 -25.74
CA GLU A 417 -11.49 0.61 -24.83
C GLU A 417 -11.93 0.46 -23.37
N ASP A 418 -11.00 0.12 -22.49
CA ASP A 418 -11.24 0.06 -21.05
C ASP A 418 -11.84 1.35 -20.51
N GLN A 419 -12.87 1.22 -19.71
CA GLN A 419 -13.57 2.34 -19.10
C GLN A 419 -13.41 2.32 -17.58
N PHE A 420 -13.26 3.48 -17.02
CA PHE A 420 -13.42 3.72 -15.60
C PHE A 420 -14.82 4.34 -15.36
N PRO A 421 -15.55 3.90 -14.34
CA PRO A 421 -15.27 2.80 -13.43
C PRO A 421 -15.62 1.42 -14.01
N ALA A 422 -14.95 0.38 -13.51
CA ALA A 422 -15.25 -1.00 -13.89
C ALA A 422 -16.58 -1.46 -13.23
N LYS A 423 -17.44 -2.14 -13.98
CA LYS A 423 -18.63 -2.83 -13.49
C LYS A 423 -19.43 -2.08 -12.39
N ASP A 424 -20.13 -1.05 -12.75
CA ASP A 424 -21.05 -0.33 -11.85
C ASP A 424 -20.41 0.25 -10.57
N ASP A 425 -19.15 0.67 -10.64
CA ASP A 425 -18.50 1.34 -9.52
C ASP A 425 -19.37 2.50 -9.00
N ARG A 426 -19.64 2.47 -7.69
CA ARG A 426 -20.48 3.47 -7.03
C ARG A 426 -19.73 4.74 -6.63
N GLY A 427 -18.42 4.79 -6.90
CA GLY A 427 -17.56 5.94 -6.66
C GLY A 427 -16.96 6.00 -5.24
N TYR A 428 -15.95 6.86 -5.10
CA TYR A 428 -15.19 7.01 -3.87
C TYR A 428 -16.04 7.34 -2.65
N ASP A 429 -16.98 8.27 -2.81
CA ASP A 429 -17.84 8.72 -1.71
C ASP A 429 -18.70 7.60 -1.14
N TRP A 430 -19.24 6.74 -2.00
CA TRP A 430 -20.02 5.59 -1.55
C TRP A 430 -19.16 4.62 -0.74
N TRP A 431 -17.97 4.32 -1.25
CA TRP A 431 -17.06 3.39 -0.57
C TRP A 431 -16.54 3.88 0.78
N THR A 432 -16.41 5.19 0.96
CA THR A 432 -15.75 5.78 2.14
C THR A 432 -16.71 6.39 3.15
N LYS A 433 -17.85 6.95 2.74
CA LYS A 433 -18.78 7.63 3.64
C LYS A 433 -19.64 6.68 4.46
N ASP A 434 -20.06 5.57 3.86
CA ASP A 434 -20.94 4.61 4.51
C ASP A 434 -20.17 3.51 5.29
N GLY A 435 -18.84 3.66 5.37
CA GLY A 435 -18.00 2.77 6.18
C GLY A 435 -17.75 1.39 5.57
N GLU A 436 -18.00 1.26 4.27
CA GLU A 436 -17.84 -0.01 3.56
C GLU A 436 -16.38 -0.46 3.48
N LEU A 437 -15.42 0.48 3.43
CA LEU A 437 -14.00 0.17 3.41
C LEU A 437 -13.33 0.43 4.76
N VAL A 438 -12.48 -0.51 5.13
CA VAL A 438 -11.41 -0.29 6.11
C VAL A 438 -10.34 0.56 5.43
N LEU A 439 -10.12 1.80 5.88
CA LEU A 439 -9.16 2.71 5.27
C LEU A 439 -7.79 2.61 5.92
N GLU A 440 -6.73 2.54 5.10
CA GLU A 440 -5.35 2.45 5.58
C GLU A 440 -4.95 3.66 6.42
N ASP A 441 -4.42 3.37 7.61
CA ASP A 441 -3.71 4.33 8.47
C ASP A 441 -2.27 3.83 8.64
N PRO A 442 -1.30 4.43 7.91
CA PRO A 442 0.10 3.99 7.94
C PRO A 442 0.71 4.00 9.33
N GLN A 443 0.38 5.00 10.16
CA GLN A 443 0.91 5.10 11.51
C GLN A 443 0.34 3.99 12.39
N TYR A 444 -0.97 3.75 12.35
CA TYR A 444 -1.57 2.66 13.10
C TYR A 444 -0.99 1.29 12.69
N CYS A 445 -0.86 1.05 11.39
CA CYS A 445 -0.24 -0.18 10.89
C CYS A 445 1.20 -0.33 11.43
N ALA A 446 1.99 0.74 11.46
CA ALA A 446 3.34 0.72 12.00
C ALA A 446 3.34 0.41 13.51
N ASP A 447 2.46 1.05 14.27
CA ASP A 447 2.37 0.90 15.74
C ASP A 447 2.04 -0.54 16.17
N VAL A 448 1.15 -1.22 15.42
CA VAL A 448 0.72 -2.59 15.75
C VAL A 448 1.50 -3.68 15.02
N SER A 449 2.34 -3.34 14.04
CA SER A 449 3.02 -4.30 13.17
C SER A 449 3.88 -5.31 13.91
N PHE A 450 4.51 -4.91 15.01
CA PHE A 450 5.32 -5.81 15.83
C PHE A 450 4.46 -6.74 16.69
N THR A 451 3.43 -6.23 17.35
CA THR A 451 2.61 -7.00 18.29
C THR A 451 1.60 -7.88 17.56
N VAL A 452 0.70 -7.27 16.80
CA VAL A 452 -0.32 -7.99 16.01
C VAL A 452 0.32 -8.79 14.88
N GLY A 453 1.40 -8.27 14.26
CA GLY A 453 2.14 -8.97 13.22
C GLY A 453 2.74 -10.29 13.69
N ASN A 454 3.39 -10.32 14.86
CA ASN A 454 3.91 -11.54 15.44
C ASN A 454 2.80 -12.54 15.81
N TRP A 455 1.64 -12.03 16.28
CA TRP A 455 0.49 -12.87 16.58
C TRP A 455 -0.04 -13.56 15.30
N ILE A 456 -0.18 -12.82 14.19
CA ILE A 456 -0.58 -13.35 12.88
C ILE A 456 0.43 -14.40 12.38
N GLU A 457 1.73 -14.14 12.49
CA GLU A 457 2.78 -15.10 12.07
C GLU A 457 2.74 -16.39 12.89
N MET A 458 2.37 -16.34 14.15
CA MET A 458 2.18 -17.57 14.95
C MET A 458 1.01 -18.40 14.45
N LEU A 459 -0.08 -17.77 13.98
CA LEU A 459 -1.22 -18.47 13.39
C LEU A 459 -0.82 -19.16 12.08
N SER A 460 -0.16 -18.46 11.16
CA SER A 460 0.29 -19.01 9.87
C SER A 460 1.19 -20.21 10.07
N LYS A 461 2.19 -20.14 10.96
CA LYS A 461 3.07 -21.26 11.28
C LYS A 461 2.38 -22.44 11.94
N ALA A 462 1.26 -22.22 12.61
CA ALA A 462 0.46 -23.30 13.21
C ALA A 462 -0.39 -24.02 12.14
N SER A 463 -0.90 -23.29 11.14
CA SER A 463 -1.68 -23.86 10.04
C SER A 463 -0.84 -24.71 9.08
N ASP A 464 0.42 -24.32 8.81
CA ASP A 464 1.36 -25.10 7.97
C ASP A 464 1.76 -26.47 8.55
N LYS A 465 1.39 -26.76 9.81
CA LYS A 465 1.73 -28.02 10.52
C LYS A 465 0.58 -29.04 10.55
N ASN A 466 -0.59 -28.68 10.06
CA ASN A 466 -1.76 -29.55 9.98
C ASN A 466 -2.05 -29.97 8.54
#